data_5048907774aca8de0a378eb6cb4673b5
#
_entry.id   5048907774aca8de0a378eb6cb4673b5
#
_cell.length_a   1.000
_cell.length_b   1.000
_cell.length_c   1.000
_cell.angle_alpha   90.00
_cell.angle_beta   90.00
_cell.angle_gamma   90.00
#
_symmetry.space_group_name_H-M   'P 1'
#
loop_
_entity.id
_entity.type
_entity.pdbx_description
1 polymer ?
#
loop_
_entity_poly.entity_id
_entity_poly.type
_entity_poly.pdbx_seq_one_letter_code
_entity_poly.pdbx_strand_id
1 'polypeptide(L)'
;MNFDQLIHQLKLDKEEFYFQFNSHPDYPSALALSDTLDFFRIQNDAYEVEEDIWGELPNKYIAIVKQDGQSKFTLVHHTSNGYDLFSDKKYHYSEKEFKENVGNFVLIMDDQQQEKSDKIGKKNIFYILIALFLLVSIPFNTLWNNVFNLLSVIGIVLSYELFFQDLGQTSVIISNICSGAKSGADASSASSCDKVIGDSTFNIMGLKLQDYSFIYFLSIFLIGVFIPFSATALGIFSCISLVAVAYSLYMQSVVLKTFCKVCLFIASILIVQFVVFLLRPGVNVYSLYPILAAVVLIIGVFAFVYYLKDLNLKYDELKKNHMKNLRFKRNFQLFQRELESEGEIHFEKPEELFFVGKSNSKLQMAIISNPYCGFCKGGHEIIEKLLNKYEDMSVQIRFNYRDFRADDNYKKLLSKLYEIYQKDQKEFLKALHFWFEKRDHALFFSTYGEVEINQPFLHALEIQTIENDKYSLNFTPIFIVNKFKYPNMYDREDIFYFTDDLIDG
;
A
#
# COMPACT_ATOMS: atom_id res chain seq x y z
N MET A 1 7.73 9.63 7.85
CA MET A 1 8.84 9.62 6.88
C MET A 1 8.25 9.63 5.50
N ASN A 2 8.81 10.43 4.60
CA ASN A 2 8.34 10.54 3.22
C ASN A 2 9.45 10.09 2.27
N PHE A 3 9.22 9.03 1.52
CA PHE A 3 10.14 8.47 0.53
C PHE A 3 9.65 8.70 -0.90
N ASP A 4 8.69 9.61 -1.12
CA ASP A 4 8.06 9.80 -2.43
C ASP A 4 9.08 10.12 -3.54
N GLN A 5 10.14 10.88 -3.23
CA GLN A 5 11.19 11.19 -4.19
C GLN A 5 12.05 9.97 -4.53
N LEU A 6 12.41 9.16 -3.52
CA LEU A 6 13.12 7.90 -3.68
C LEU A 6 12.30 6.93 -4.55
N ILE A 7 11.02 6.72 -4.17
CA ILE A 7 10.07 5.86 -4.89
C ILE A 7 9.93 6.28 -6.35
N HIS A 8 9.83 7.60 -6.58
CA HIS A 8 9.73 8.14 -7.93
C HIS A 8 11.01 7.92 -8.75
N GLN A 9 12.20 8.12 -8.16
CA GLN A 9 13.47 7.92 -8.86
C GLN A 9 13.72 6.47 -9.19
N LEU A 10 13.41 5.56 -8.27
CA LEU A 10 13.54 4.12 -8.44
C LEU A 10 12.34 3.49 -9.19
N LYS A 11 11.32 4.29 -9.54
CA LYS A 11 10.09 3.87 -10.22
C LYS A 11 9.32 2.73 -9.51
N LEU A 12 9.36 2.70 -8.19
CA LEU A 12 8.73 1.68 -7.37
C LEU A 12 7.21 1.91 -7.25
N ASP A 13 6.46 0.83 -6.95
CA ASP A 13 5.06 0.95 -6.54
C ASP A 13 5.00 1.59 -5.13
N LYS A 14 4.37 2.76 -5.05
CA LYS A 14 4.31 3.54 -3.81
C LYS A 14 3.52 2.85 -2.71
N GLU A 15 2.39 2.21 -3.06
CA GLU A 15 1.52 1.54 -2.08
C GLU A 15 2.25 0.33 -1.49
N GLU A 16 2.90 -0.46 -2.33
CA GLU A 16 3.67 -1.63 -1.92
C GLU A 16 4.90 -1.26 -1.10
N PHE A 17 5.67 -0.22 -1.52
CA PHE A 17 6.82 0.24 -0.75
C PHE A 17 6.43 0.63 0.69
N TYR A 18 5.41 1.47 0.83
CA TYR A 18 4.94 1.86 2.16
C TYR A 18 4.31 0.71 2.94
N PHE A 19 3.72 -0.27 2.25
CA PHE A 19 3.21 -1.46 2.91
C PHE A 19 4.37 -2.28 3.51
N GLN A 20 5.40 -2.59 2.76
CA GLN A 20 6.56 -3.36 3.23
C GLN A 20 7.30 -2.59 4.34
N PHE A 21 7.64 -1.34 4.12
CA PHE A 21 8.34 -0.52 5.11
C PHE A 21 7.56 -0.35 6.42
N ASN A 22 6.26 -0.02 6.33
CA ASN A 22 5.45 0.23 7.53
C ASN A 22 5.06 -1.05 8.29
N SER A 23 5.07 -2.21 7.65
CA SER A 23 4.75 -3.48 8.28
C SER A 23 5.99 -4.23 8.80
N HIS A 24 7.18 -3.68 8.60
CA HIS A 24 8.41 -4.28 9.12
C HIS A 24 8.46 -4.24 10.66
N PRO A 25 8.92 -5.32 11.33
CA PRO A 25 9.02 -5.38 12.80
C PRO A 25 9.78 -4.20 13.40
N ASP A 26 10.93 -3.87 12.82
CA ASP A 26 11.83 -2.80 13.28
C ASP A 26 11.49 -1.43 12.70
N TYR A 27 10.29 -1.23 12.17
CA TYR A 27 9.84 0.10 11.74
C TYR A 27 9.86 1.11 12.89
N PRO A 28 10.38 2.31 12.69
CA PRO A 28 11.01 2.91 11.51
C PRO A 28 12.55 2.89 11.59
N SER A 29 13.20 1.83 11.19
CA SER A 29 14.67 1.67 11.25
C SER A 29 15.32 1.68 9.86
N ALA A 30 16.66 1.72 9.85
CA ALA A 30 17.45 1.56 8.65
C ALA A 30 17.32 0.14 8.08
N LEU A 31 17.24 -0.88 8.95
CA LEU A 31 16.99 -2.25 8.57
C LEU A 31 15.65 -2.40 7.83
N ALA A 32 14.57 -1.82 8.37
CA ALA A 32 13.29 -1.83 7.68
C ALA A 32 13.34 -1.19 6.28
N LEU A 33 14.19 -0.19 6.07
CA LEU A 33 14.38 0.43 4.76
C LEU A 33 15.21 -0.46 3.83
N SER A 34 16.28 -1.06 4.33
CA SER A 34 17.14 -2.01 3.61
C SER A 34 16.31 -3.21 3.11
N ASP A 35 15.60 -3.91 4.00
CA ASP A 35 14.78 -5.07 3.67
C ASP A 35 13.64 -4.71 2.70
N THR A 36 13.10 -3.48 2.81
CA THR A 36 12.11 -2.99 1.83
C THR A 36 12.73 -2.84 0.44
N LEU A 37 13.96 -2.34 0.31
CA LEU A 37 14.65 -2.24 -0.97
C LEU A 37 14.99 -3.62 -1.53
N ASP A 38 15.41 -4.56 -0.68
CA ASP A 38 15.67 -5.96 -1.05
C ASP A 38 14.42 -6.68 -1.56
N PHE A 39 13.25 -6.40 -0.97
CA PHE A 39 11.97 -6.87 -1.49
C PHE A 39 11.76 -6.45 -2.96
N PHE A 40 12.17 -5.23 -3.32
CA PHE A 40 12.14 -4.74 -4.69
C PHE A 40 13.37 -5.17 -5.52
N ARG A 41 14.24 -6.03 -5.00
CA ARG A 41 15.48 -6.52 -5.63
C ARG A 41 16.46 -5.38 -5.95
N ILE A 42 16.49 -4.35 -5.14
CA ILE A 42 17.46 -3.26 -5.22
C ILE A 42 18.58 -3.62 -4.25
N GLN A 43 19.73 -3.96 -4.80
CA GLN A 43 20.93 -4.20 -3.99
C GLN A 43 21.27 -2.94 -3.21
N ASN A 44 21.46 -3.08 -1.92
CA ASN A 44 21.78 -1.99 -1.04
C ASN A 44 22.66 -2.48 0.11
N ASP A 45 23.54 -1.60 0.57
CA ASP A 45 24.44 -1.87 1.68
C ASP A 45 24.44 -0.69 2.65
N ALA A 46 24.39 -0.99 3.94
CA ALA A 46 24.39 0.00 5.01
C ALA A 46 25.79 0.12 5.63
N TYR A 47 26.28 1.34 5.76
CA TYR A 47 27.60 1.64 6.32
C TYR A 47 27.52 2.70 7.42
N GLU A 48 28.40 2.57 8.41
CA GLU A 48 28.76 3.65 9.31
C GLU A 48 29.95 4.40 8.72
N VAL A 49 29.81 5.71 8.51
CA VAL A 49 30.80 6.55 7.80
C VAL A 49 31.41 7.53 8.78
N GLU A 50 32.74 7.59 8.78
CA GLU A 50 33.50 8.61 9.50
C GLU A 50 33.48 9.96 8.76
N GLU A 51 33.71 11.07 9.49
CA GLU A 51 33.54 12.44 8.96
C GLU A 51 34.35 12.77 7.70
N ASP A 52 35.47 12.06 7.46
CA ASP A 52 36.38 12.34 6.36
C ASP A 52 36.00 11.68 5.02
N ILE A 53 35.08 10.71 5.01
CA ILE A 53 34.80 9.82 3.83
C ILE A 53 33.62 10.32 2.99
N TRP A 54 32.88 11.34 3.39
CA TRP A 54 31.67 11.82 2.68
C TRP A 54 31.92 12.20 1.21
N GLY A 55 33.16 12.62 0.85
CA GLY A 55 33.53 12.97 -0.52
C GLY A 55 33.80 11.77 -1.44
N GLU A 56 33.96 10.56 -0.87
CA GLU A 56 34.28 9.33 -1.61
C GLU A 56 33.03 8.49 -1.88
N LEU A 57 31.88 8.87 -1.32
CA LEU A 57 30.61 8.17 -1.52
C LEU A 57 30.09 8.35 -2.95
N PRO A 58 29.27 7.40 -3.44
CA PRO A 58 28.58 7.54 -4.71
C PRO A 58 27.77 8.85 -4.80
N ASN A 59 27.48 9.29 -6.02
CA ASN A 59 26.73 10.53 -6.21
C ASN A 59 25.30 10.49 -5.61
N LYS A 60 24.77 9.30 -5.33
CA LYS A 60 23.43 9.12 -4.75
C LYS A 60 23.47 8.06 -3.65
N TYR A 61 22.95 8.40 -2.50
CA TYR A 61 22.81 7.51 -1.34
C TYR A 61 21.72 8.02 -0.40
N ILE A 62 21.31 7.21 0.55
CA ILE A 62 20.39 7.64 1.62
C ILE A 62 21.22 7.86 2.89
N ALA A 63 21.03 8.99 3.55
CA ALA A 63 21.63 9.30 4.83
C ALA A 63 20.58 9.79 5.83
N ILE A 64 20.93 9.73 7.12
CA ILE A 64 20.13 10.37 8.17
C ILE A 64 20.61 11.81 8.29
N VAL A 65 19.75 12.77 7.91
CA VAL A 65 20.07 14.20 7.96
C VAL A 65 19.11 14.92 8.89
N LYS A 66 19.65 15.79 9.73
CA LYS A 66 18.85 16.62 10.63
C LYS A 66 18.24 17.79 9.85
N GLN A 67 16.93 17.81 9.77
CA GLN A 67 16.12 18.82 9.07
C GLN A 67 15.02 19.32 10.02
N ASP A 68 14.89 20.63 10.16
CA ASP A 68 13.90 21.27 11.05
C ASP A 68 13.91 20.70 12.49
N GLY A 69 15.10 20.36 13.00
CA GLY A 69 15.29 19.80 14.34
C GLY A 69 14.97 18.31 14.48
N GLN A 70 14.63 17.62 13.40
CA GLN A 70 14.33 16.18 13.35
C GLN A 70 15.30 15.46 12.44
N SER A 71 15.79 14.29 12.87
CA SER A 71 16.57 13.38 12.04
C SER A 71 15.66 12.59 11.10
N LYS A 72 15.92 12.66 9.78
CA LYS A 72 15.10 12.00 8.75
C LYS A 72 16.00 11.25 7.77
N PHE A 73 15.54 10.08 7.32
CA PHE A 73 16.12 9.43 6.14
C PHE A 73 15.91 10.32 4.92
N THR A 74 16.99 10.66 4.26
CA THR A 74 17.01 11.64 3.18
C THR A 74 17.83 11.08 2.02
N LEU A 75 17.26 11.11 0.83
CA LEU A 75 18.02 10.82 -0.36
C LEU A 75 18.94 12.00 -0.67
N VAL A 76 20.22 11.72 -0.75
CA VAL A 76 21.29 12.71 -0.96
C VAL A 76 21.81 12.58 -2.36
N HIS A 77 21.93 13.70 -3.08
CA HIS A 77 22.67 13.80 -4.33
C HIS A 77 23.85 14.73 -4.15
N HIS A 78 25.04 14.21 -4.31
CA HIS A 78 26.27 15.01 -4.34
C HIS A 78 26.36 15.74 -5.68
N THR A 79 26.56 17.05 -5.66
CA THR A 79 26.66 17.92 -6.82
C THR A 79 27.96 18.73 -6.76
N SER A 80 28.38 19.31 -7.85
CA SER A 80 29.58 20.16 -7.90
C SER A 80 29.55 21.39 -6.96
N ASN A 81 28.38 21.78 -6.47
CA ASN A 81 28.17 22.97 -5.63
C ASN A 81 27.67 22.65 -4.22
N GLY A 82 27.66 21.36 -3.79
CA GLY A 82 27.15 20.94 -2.49
C GLY A 82 26.25 19.70 -2.58
N TYR A 83 25.29 19.58 -1.68
CA TYR A 83 24.43 18.42 -1.54
C TYR A 83 22.96 18.79 -1.74
N ASP A 84 22.32 18.18 -2.71
CA ASP A 84 20.87 18.25 -2.89
C ASP A 84 20.20 17.14 -2.06
N LEU A 85 19.32 17.51 -1.17
CA LEU A 85 18.65 16.64 -0.22
C LEU A 85 17.18 16.50 -0.60
N PHE A 86 16.70 15.26 -0.73
CA PHE A 86 15.34 14.96 -1.11
C PHE A 86 14.64 14.18 0.02
N SER A 87 13.79 14.87 0.76
CA SER A 87 12.92 14.31 1.79
C SER A 87 11.47 14.72 1.52
N ASP A 88 10.80 15.41 2.44
CA ASP A 88 9.47 16.00 2.21
C ASP A 88 9.53 17.14 1.19
N LYS A 89 10.66 17.80 1.10
CA LYS A 89 10.98 18.90 0.17
C LYS A 89 12.39 18.74 -0.34
N LYS A 90 12.73 19.48 -1.39
CA LYS A 90 14.12 19.59 -1.85
C LYS A 90 14.83 20.71 -1.05
N TYR A 91 15.96 20.36 -0.44
CA TYR A 91 16.87 21.30 0.21
C TYR A 91 18.21 21.28 -0.54
N HIS A 92 18.94 22.38 -0.47
CA HIS A 92 20.31 22.46 -0.95
C HIS A 92 21.19 22.88 0.21
N TYR A 93 22.19 22.06 0.56
CA TYR A 93 23.14 22.32 1.61
C TYR A 93 24.53 22.53 1.01
N SER A 94 25.25 23.52 1.52
CA SER A 94 26.70 23.62 1.29
C SER A 94 27.41 22.45 1.99
N GLU A 95 28.66 22.17 1.60
CA GLU A 95 29.42 21.08 2.19
C GLU A 95 29.53 21.22 3.73
N LYS A 96 29.69 22.45 4.23
CA LYS A 96 29.76 22.73 5.66
C LYS A 96 28.44 22.45 6.38
N GLU A 97 27.33 22.94 5.83
CA GLU A 97 25.97 22.70 6.40
C GLU A 97 25.61 21.22 6.40
N PHE A 98 26.03 20.51 5.35
CA PHE A 98 25.77 19.06 5.26
C PHE A 98 26.53 18.33 6.37
N LYS A 99 27.82 18.56 6.54
CA LYS A 99 28.64 17.92 7.58
C LYS A 99 28.15 18.21 9.01
N GLU A 100 27.61 19.41 9.25
CA GLU A 100 27.04 19.78 10.56
C GLU A 100 25.69 19.07 10.87
N ASN A 101 24.97 18.62 9.86
CA ASN A 101 23.61 18.08 10.02
C ASN A 101 23.46 16.60 9.65
N VAL A 102 24.48 15.99 9.03
CA VAL A 102 24.44 14.57 8.66
C VAL A 102 24.84 13.69 9.85
N GLY A 103 24.17 12.56 10.01
CA GLY A 103 24.58 11.49 10.93
C GLY A 103 25.61 10.57 10.26
N ASN A 104 26.16 9.62 11.00
CA ASN A 104 27.17 8.67 10.53
C ASN A 104 26.61 7.49 9.70
N PHE A 105 25.31 7.41 9.49
CA PHE A 105 24.66 6.33 8.75
C PHE A 105 24.47 6.67 7.27
N VAL A 106 24.86 5.74 6.40
CA VAL A 106 24.65 5.80 4.95
C VAL A 106 24.14 4.46 4.43
N LEU A 107 23.17 4.51 3.53
CA LEU A 107 22.71 3.36 2.77
C LEU A 107 22.95 3.63 1.29
N ILE A 108 23.88 2.86 0.71
CA ILE A 108 24.23 2.91 -0.71
C ILE A 108 23.32 1.94 -1.46
N MET A 109 22.87 2.31 -2.66
CA MET A 109 21.97 1.49 -3.47
C MET A 109 22.34 1.53 -4.95
N ASP A 110 22.08 0.45 -5.66
CA ASP A 110 22.26 0.37 -7.10
C ASP A 110 21.10 1.06 -7.85
N ASP A 111 21.47 1.83 -8.89
CA ASP A 111 20.51 2.62 -9.71
C ASP A 111 19.86 1.73 -10.80
N GLN A 112 19.15 0.67 -10.41
CA GLN A 112 18.42 -0.18 -11.34
C GLN A 112 17.03 0.40 -11.65
N GLN A 113 16.73 0.64 -12.93
CA GLN A 113 15.44 1.17 -13.39
C GLN A 113 14.45 0.02 -13.63
N GLN A 114 13.34 0.01 -12.88
CA GLN A 114 12.20 -0.87 -13.17
C GLN A 114 11.20 -0.19 -14.13
N GLU A 115 10.47 -0.99 -14.92
CA GLU A 115 9.41 -0.50 -15.81
C GLU A 115 8.19 -0.03 -14.99
N LYS A 116 7.64 1.11 -15.39
CA LYS A 116 6.51 1.77 -14.71
C LYS A 116 5.18 1.12 -15.07
N SER A 117 4.40 0.76 -14.09
CA SER A 117 2.98 0.41 -14.27
C SER A 117 2.11 1.66 -14.08
N ASP A 118 1.60 2.23 -15.17
CA ASP A 118 0.68 3.37 -15.13
C ASP A 118 -0.75 2.88 -14.81
N LYS A 119 -1.17 3.01 -13.55
CA LYS A 119 -2.58 2.85 -13.16
C LYS A 119 -3.28 4.21 -13.18
N ILE A 120 -4.40 4.31 -13.90
CA ILE A 120 -5.27 5.49 -13.90
C ILE A 120 -5.76 5.71 -12.46
N GLY A 121 -5.36 6.80 -11.84
CA GLY A 121 -5.72 7.12 -10.46
C GLY A 121 -7.23 7.35 -10.31
N LYS A 122 -7.83 6.83 -9.23
CA LYS A 122 -9.27 6.98 -8.90
C LYS A 122 -9.73 8.44 -8.88
N LYS A 123 -8.84 9.39 -8.56
CA LYS A 123 -9.11 10.84 -8.59
C LYS A 123 -9.46 11.35 -9.99
N ASN A 124 -8.83 10.83 -11.04
CA ASN A 124 -9.09 11.28 -12.42
C ASN A 124 -10.52 10.95 -12.86
N ILE A 125 -11.07 9.84 -12.40
CA ILE A 125 -12.46 9.42 -12.68
C ILE A 125 -13.46 10.43 -12.10
N PHE A 126 -13.23 10.91 -10.87
CA PHE A 126 -14.09 11.90 -10.22
C PHE A 126 -14.15 13.21 -11.01
N TYR A 127 -13.01 13.74 -11.47
CA TYR A 127 -12.98 14.96 -12.26
C TYR A 127 -13.63 14.80 -13.64
N ILE A 128 -13.45 13.64 -14.28
CA ILE A 128 -14.10 13.32 -15.55
C ILE A 128 -15.62 13.29 -15.38
N LEU A 129 -16.14 12.65 -14.33
CA LEU A 129 -17.57 12.60 -14.05
C LEU A 129 -18.17 13.97 -13.80
N ILE A 130 -17.50 14.83 -13.02
CA ILE A 130 -17.94 16.23 -12.79
C ILE A 130 -17.97 17.01 -14.10
N ALA A 131 -16.92 16.91 -14.91
CA ALA A 131 -16.84 17.61 -16.20
C ALA A 131 -17.95 17.15 -17.16
N LEU A 132 -18.18 15.84 -17.26
CA LEU A 132 -19.24 15.27 -18.08
C LEU A 132 -20.62 15.75 -17.62
N PHE A 133 -20.86 15.75 -16.31
CA PHE A 133 -22.11 16.17 -15.73
C PHE A 133 -22.38 17.67 -15.93
N LEU A 134 -21.34 18.51 -15.85
CA LEU A 134 -21.42 19.92 -16.17
C LEU A 134 -21.81 20.13 -17.65
N LEU A 135 -21.13 19.46 -18.57
CA LEU A 135 -21.40 19.54 -20.01
C LEU A 135 -22.86 19.16 -20.34
N VAL A 136 -23.38 18.10 -19.75
CA VAL A 136 -24.76 17.66 -19.95
C VAL A 136 -25.78 18.69 -19.41
N SER A 137 -25.45 19.42 -18.34
CA SER A 137 -26.36 20.38 -17.70
C SER A 137 -26.50 21.73 -18.46
N ILE A 138 -25.53 22.11 -19.30
CA ILE A 138 -25.50 23.38 -20.01
C ILE A 138 -26.76 23.67 -20.83
N PRO A 139 -27.25 22.75 -21.69
CA PRO A 139 -28.38 23.04 -22.57
C PRO A 139 -29.71 23.16 -21.84
N PHE A 140 -29.81 22.67 -20.62
CA PHE A 140 -31.05 22.66 -19.84
C PHE A 140 -31.20 23.83 -18.87
N ASN A 141 -30.15 24.69 -18.74
CA ASN A 141 -30.09 25.76 -17.77
C ASN A 141 -29.97 27.15 -18.41
N THR A 142 -30.41 28.18 -17.69
CA THR A 142 -30.17 29.57 -18.08
C THR A 142 -28.69 29.94 -17.97
N LEU A 143 -28.23 30.95 -18.71
CA LEU A 143 -26.86 31.45 -18.65
C LEU A 143 -26.39 31.70 -17.19
N TRP A 144 -27.24 32.32 -16.38
CA TRP A 144 -26.96 32.64 -14.97
C TRP A 144 -26.77 31.39 -14.13
N ASN A 145 -27.61 30.39 -14.30
CA ASN A 145 -27.44 29.11 -13.61
C ASN A 145 -26.16 28.39 -14.05
N ASN A 146 -25.80 28.45 -15.32
CA ASN A 146 -24.57 27.85 -15.83
C ASN A 146 -23.31 28.50 -15.23
N VAL A 147 -23.29 29.86 -15.13
CA VAL A 147 -22.20 30.58 -14.45
C VAL A 147 -22.11 30.16 -12.97
N PHE A 148 -23.26 30.07 -12.30
CA PHE A 148 -23.33 29.66 -10.90
C PHE A 148 -22.82 28.23 -10.71
N ASN A 149 -23.23 27.30 -11.57
CA ASN A 149 -22.79 25.92 -11.56
C ASN A 149 -21.29 25.78 -11.85
N LEU A 150 -20.75 26.58 -12.79
CA LEU A 150 -19.31 26.58 -13.07
C LEU A 150 -18.50 27.02 -11.85
N LEU A 151 -18.91 28.08 -11.16
CA LEU A 151 -18.29 28.52 -9.90
C LEU A 151 -18.38 27.45 -8.82
N SER A 152 -19.51 26.74 -8.72
CA SER A 152 -19.71 25.65 -7.79
C SER A 152 -18.76 24.48 -8.09
N VAL A 153 -18.53 24.12 -9.35
CA VAL A 153 -17.58 23.06 -9.73
C VAL A 153 -16.15 23.43 -9.34
N ILE A 154 -15.73 24.67 -9.55
CA ILE A 154 -14.41 25.13 -9.09
C ILE A 154 -14.31 24.99 -7.56
N GLY A 155 -15.36 25.42 -6.85
CA GLY A 155 -15.45 25.27 -5.40
C GLY A 155 -15.41 23.79 -4.95
N ILE A 156 -16.11 22.89 -5.66
CA ILE A 156 -16.08 21.43 -5.39
C ILE A 156 -14.64 20.91 -5.53
N VAL A 157 -13.95 21.23 -6.62
CA VAL A 157 -12.57 20.75 -6.84
C VAL A 157 -11.65 21.17 -5.69
N LEU A 158 -11.68 22.44 -5.31
CA LEU A 158 -10.83 22.96 -4.24
C LEU A 158 -11.17 22.36 -2.88
N SER A 159 -12.47 22.33 -2.53
CA SER A 159 -12.90 21.81 -1.24
C SER A 159 -12.74 20.27 -1.14
N TYR A 160 -12.87 19.54 -2.26
CA TYR A 160 -12.58 18.12 -2.34
C TYR A 160 -11.10 17.82 -2.06
N GLU A 161 -10.19 18.55 -2.68
CA GLU A 161 -8.75 18.39 -2.42
C GLU A 161 -8.39 18.71 -0.95
N LEU A 162 -9.02 19.74 -0.35
CA LEU A 162 -8.86 20.06 1.07
C LEU A 162 -9.41 18.96 1.97
N PHE A 163 -10.58 18.40 1.64
CA PHE A 163 -11.19 17.29 2.37
C PHE A 163 -10.28 16.06 2.42
N PHE A 164 -9.68 15.69 1.28
CA PHE A 164 -8.76 14.54 1.22
C PHE A 164 -7.39 14.84 1.82
N GLN A 165 -6.93 16.09 1.83
CA GLN A 165 -5.71 16.48 2.55
C GLN A 165 -5.87 16.33 4.07
N ASP A 166 -7.04 16.63 4.62
CA ASP A 166 -7.37 16.40 6.03
C ASP A 166 -7.34 14.91 6.40
N LEU A 167 -7.61 14.03 5.43
CA LEU A 167 -7.51 12.58 5.54
C LEU A 167 -6.10 12.03 5.26
N GLY A 168 -5.07 12.89 5.24
CA GLY A 168 -3.66 12.50 5.09
C GLY A 168 -3.20 12.24 3.65
N GLN A 169 -4.02 12.55 2.63
CA GLN A 169 -3.62 12.44 1.22
C GLN A 169 -2.94 13.73 0.74
N THR A 170 -1.82 13.61 0.03
CA THR A 170 -1.15 14.78 -0.57
C THR A 170 -1.93 15.28 -1.79
N SER A 171 -2.14 16.59 -1.87
CA SER A 171 -2.76 17.27 -3.01
C SER A 171 -1.76 18.11 -3.78
N VAL A 172 -1.54 17.77 -5.05
CA VAL A 172 -0.66 18.54 -5.96
C VAL A 172 -1.25 19.92 -6.24
N ILE A 173 -2.59 20.04 -6.35
CA ILE A 173 -3.27 21.31 -6.63
C ILE A 173 -3.06 22.26 -5.44
N ILE A 174 -3.31 21.82 -4.23
CA ILE A 174 -3.18 22.64 -3.03
C ILE A 174 -1.71 22.98 -2.77
N SER A 175 -0.78 22.05 -2.93
CA SER A 175 0.65 22.32 -2.76
C SER A 175 1.13 23.42 -3.72
N ASN A 176 0.72 23.40 -4.99
CA ASN A 176 1.05 24.43 -5.97
C ASN A 176 0.46 25.81 -5.64
N ILE A 177 -0.77 25.87 -5.10
CA ILE A 177 -1.41 27.14 -4.69
C ILE A 177 -0.75 27.69 -3.42
N CYS A 178 -0.42 26.81 -2.45
CA CYS A 178 0.14 27.21 -1.16
C CYS A 178 1.62 27.57 -1.25
N SER A 179 2.43 26.83 -2.04
CA SER A 179 3.86 27.07 -2.17
C SER A 179 4.20 28.30 -2.99
N GLY A 180 3.28 28.81 -3.84
CA GLY A 180 3.43 30.02 -4.68
C GLY A 180 4.84 30.32 -5.11
N ALA A 181 5.20 30.17 -6.39
CA ALA A 181 6.43 30.52 -7.10
C ALA A 181 7.52 31.32 -6.32
N LYS A 182 8.07 30.75 -5.25
CA LYS A 182 9.32 31.18 -4.64
C LYS A 182 10.22 29.96 -4.58
N SER A 183 11.02 29.81 -5.59
CA SER A 183 12.31 29.14 -5.53
C SER A 183 13.26 30.06 -4.73
N GLY A 184 13.36 29.84 -3.43
CA GLY A 184 14.22 30.63 -2.57
C GLY A 184 14.27 30.06 -1.15
N ALA A 185 15.42 30.06 -0.56
CA ALA A 185 15.93 29.37 0.62
C ALA A 185 15.21 29.52 1.99
N ASP A 186 13.96 29.99 2.06
CA ASP A 186 13.24 30.21 3.31
C ASP A 186 11.99 29.30 3.45
N ALA A 187 12.14 28.01 3.21
CA ALA A 187 11.03 27.02 3.27
C ALA A 187 10.92 26.26 4.61
N SER A 188 11.43 26.81 5.70
CA SER A 188 11.54 26.14 7.02
C SER A 188 10.31 26.28 7.94
N SER A 189 9.20 26.85 7.47
CA SER A 189 7.96 26.90 8.26
C SER A 189 6.85 26.10 7.58
N ALA A 190 6.05 25.32 8.34
CA ALA A 190 4.80 24.75 7.88
C ALA A 190 4.04 25.80 7.06
N SER A 191 3.57 25.44 5.84
CA SER A 191 2.96 26.46 4.96
C SER A 191 1.82 27.15 5.70
N SER A 192 1.58 28.42 5.40
CA SER A 192 0.46 29.17 6.00
C SER A 192 -0.87 28.45 5.81
N CYS A 193 -0.99 27.66 4.75
CA CYS A 193 -2.14 26.82 4.51
C CYS A 193 -2.23 25.66 5.51
N ASP A 194 -1.14 24.96 5.80
CA ASP A 194 -1.15 23.81 6.73
C ASP A 194 -1.56 24.22 8.15
N LYS A 195 -1.15 25.42 8.59
CA LYS A 195 -1.54 25.96 9.91
C LYS A 195 -3.05 26.22 9.98
N VAL A 196 -3.65 26.77 8.92
CA VAL A 196 -5.08 27.11 8.89
C VAL A 196 -5.94 25.86 8.65
N ILE A 197 -5.50 24.93 7.80
CA ILE A 197 -6.22 23.69 7.51
C ILE A 197 -6.12 22.70 8.69
N GLY A 198 -4.97 22.64 9.35
CA GLY A 198 -4.73 21.77 10.51
C GLY A 198 -5.40 22.25 11.80
N ASP A 199 -5.86 23.50 11.85
CA ASP A 199 -6.49 24.05 13.04
C ASP A 199 -7.84 23.37 13.33
N SER A 200 -7.97 22.86 14.55
CA SER A 200 -9.16 22.14 15.04
C SER A 200 -10.15 23.04 15.78
N THR A 201 -9.93 24.38 15.80
CA THR A 201 -10.80 25.32 16.56
C THR A 201 -12.24 25.32 16.05
N PHE A 202 -12.46 25.09 14.75
CA PHE A 202 -13.78 24.85 14.19
C PHE A 202 -14.02 23.38 13.98
N ASN A 203 -14.71 22.76 14.92
CA ASN A 203 -15.13 21.36 14.82
C ASN A 203 -16.58 21.24 15.34
N ILE A 204 -17.51 21.07 14.41
CA ILE A 204 -18.93 20.87 14.73
C ILE A 204 -19.30 19.48 14.20
N MET A 205 -19.84 18.62 15.05
CA MET A 205 -20.21 17.23 14.72
C MET A 205 -19.07 16.41 14.08
N GLY A 206 -17.79 16.67 14.43
CA GLY A 206 -16.64 15.98 13.83
C GLY A 206 -16.24 16.50 12.43
N LEU A 207 -16.91 17.54 11.93
CA LEU A 207 -16.62 18.18 10.64
C LEU A 207 -15.88 19.50 10.84
N LYS A 208 -14.86 19.76 10.04
CA LYS A 208 -14.09 20.99 9.99
C LYS A 208 -14.66 21.96 8.95
N LEU A 209 -14.20 23.22 8.94
CA LEU A 209 -14.68 24.25 8.02
C LEU A 209 -14.57 23.85 6.53
N GLN A 210 -13.49 23.14 6.15
CA GLN A 210 -13.32 22.66 4.79
C GLN A 210 -14.37 21.62 4.37
N ASP A 211 -14.84 20.79 5.31
CA ASP A 211 -15.88 19.79 5.04
C ASP A 211 -17.21 20.48 4.72
N TYR A 212 -17.54 21.53 5.49
CA TYR A 212 -18.72 22.37 5.21
C TYR A 212 -18.63 23.10 3.87
N SER A 213 -17.42 23.52 3.45
CA SER A 213 -17.21 24.10 2.13
C SER A 213 -17.53 23.08 1.02
N PHE A 214 -17.09 21.84 1.19
CA PHE A 214 -17.39 20.76 0.24
C PHE A 214 -18.88 20.43 0.20
N ILE A 215 -19.55 20.31 1.36
CA ILE A 215 -20.99 20.12 1.44
C ILE A 215 -21.74 21.27 0.76
N TYR A 216 -21.35 22.50 0.98
CA TYR A 216 -21.98 23.67 0.36
C TYR A 216 -21.89 23.62 -1.16
N PHE A 217 -20.68 23.56 -1.72
CA PHE A 217 -20.50 23.60 -3.16
C PHE A 217 -21.16 22.42 -3.88
N LEU A 218 -21.07 21.23 -3.32
CA LEU A 218 -21.73 20.05 -3.86
C LEU A 218 -23.26 20.21 -3.83
N SER A 219 -23.80 20.70 -2.72
CA SER A 219 -25.24 20.93 -2.59
C SER A 219 -25.73 21.99 -3.57
N ILE A 220 -25.05 23.15 -3.66
CA ILE A 220 -25.40 24.24 -4.56
C ILE A 220 -25.36 23.79 -6.02
N PHE A 221 -24.35 23.01 -6.41
CA PHE A 221 -24.26 22.44 -7.74
C PHE A 221 -25.46 21.52 -8.06
N LEU A 222 -25.78 20.61 -7.16
CA LEU A 222 -26.91 19.69 -7.34
C LEU A 222 -28.26 20.42 -7.35
N ILE A 223 -28.44 21.45 -6.51
CA ILE A 223 -29.62 22.31 -6.52
C ILE A 223 -29.76 23.00 -7.88
N GLY A 224 -28.66 23.58 -8.39
CA GLY A 224 -28.67 24.30 -9.67
C GLY A 224 -28.97 23.39 -10.87
N VAL A 225 -28.65 22.12 -10.79
CA VAL A 225 -28.87 21.14 -11.88
C VAL A 225 -30.24 20.46 -11.79
N PHE A 226 -30.61 19.98 -10.60
CA PHE A 226 -31.79 19.11 -10.45
C PHE A 226 -33.07 19.79 -10.03
N ILE A 227 -32.99 21.00 -9.41
CA ILE A 227 -34.18 21.67 -8.90
C ILE A 227 -34.62 22.78 -9.88
N PRO A 228 -35.75 22.63 -10.59
CA PRO A 228 -36.28 23.70 -11.44
C PRO A 228 -36.66 24.91 -10.57
N PHE A 229 -36.49 26.09 -11.14
CA PHE A 229 -36.76 27.38 -10.46
C PHE A 229 -35.96 27.63 -9.18
N SER A 230 -34.77 27.04 -9.11
CA SER A 230 -33.87 27.04 -7.91
C SER A 230 -33.29 28.42 -7.55
N ALA A 231 -33.53 29.47 -8.34
CA ALA A 231 -32.90 30.78 -8.17
C ALA A 231 -33.05 31.38 -6.76
N THR A 232 -34.25 31.26 -6.18
CA THR A 232 -34.52 31.79 -4.83
C THR A 232 -33.74 30.97 -3.76
N ALA A 233 -33.74 29.66 -3.92
CA ALA A 233 -32.95 28.79 -3.02
C ALA A 233 -31.43 29.08 -3.13
N LEU A 234 -30.88 29.17 -4.36
CA LEU A 234 -29.49 29.53 -4.59
C LEU A 234 -29.12 30.86 -3.96
N GLY A 235 -30.03 31.88 -4.08
CA GLY A 235 -29.84 33.19 -3.46
C GLY A 235 -29.80 33.16 -1.94
N ILE A 236 -30.73 32.48 -1.30
CA ILE A 236 -30.78 32.35 0.17
C ILE A 236 -29.47 31.68 0.66
N PHE A 237 -29.05 30.57 0.06
CA PHE A 237 -27.85 29.90 0.49
C PHE A 237 -26.57 30.69 0.20
N SER A 238 -26.55 31.51 -0.88
CA SER A 238 -25.44 32.44 -1.14
C SER A 238 -25.35 33.55 -0.09
N CYS A 239 -26.49 34.07 0.40
CA CYS A 239 -26.50 34.99 1.53
C CYS A 239 -25.96 34.36 2.82
N ILE A 240 -26.39 33.13 3.12
CA ILE A 240 -25.91 32.38 4.29
C ILE A 240 -24.40 32.13 4.19
N SER A 241 -23.87 31.84 3.02
CA SER A 241 -22.44 31.57 2.84
C SER A 241 -21.54 32.77 3.19
N LEU A 242 -22.04 34.02 3.09
CA LEU A 242 -21.30 35.20 3.51
C LEU A 242 -20.96 35.20 5.01
N VAL A 243 -21.80 34.57 5.84
CA VAL A 243 -21.50 34.40 7.27
C VAL A 243 -20.27 33.51 7.46
N ALA A 244 -20.18 32.42 6.67
CA ALA A 244 -19.01 31.55 6.68
C ALA A 244 -17.74 32.27 6.17
N VAL A 245 -17.87 33.14 5.15
CA VAL A 245 -16.77 33.99 4.66
C VAL A 245 -16.30 34.94 5.78
N ALA A 246 -17.22 35.63 6.44
CA ALA A 246 -16.89 36.57 7.54
C ALA A 246 -16.18 35.82 8.68
N TYR A 247 -16.69 34.65 9.07
CA TYR A 247 -16.05 33.81 10.08
C TYR A 247 -14.65 33.38 9.68
N SER A 248 -14.48 32.89 8.44
CA SER A 248 -13.18 32.45 7.92
C SER A 248 -12.15 33.59 7.93
N LEU A 249 -12.54 34.80 7.49
CA LEU A 249 -11.67 35.97 7.49
C LEU A 249 -11.33 36.41 8.93
N TYR A 250 -12.29 36.36 9.85
CA TYR A 250 -12.06 36.66 11.28
C TYR A 250 -11.03 35.69 11.87
N MET A 251 -11.19 34.39 11.64
CA MET A 251 -10.25 33.38 12.13
C MET A 251 -8.84 33.61 11.59
N GLN A 252 -8.68 33.88 10.30
CA GLN A 252 -7.38 34.08 9.66
C GLN A 252 -6.71 35.40 10.08
N SER A 253 -7.48 36.48 10.25
CA SER A 253 -6.94 37.82 10.55
C SER A 253 -6.69 38.05 12.03
N VAL A 254 -7.59 37.59 12.91
CA VAL A 254 -7.58 37.91 14.35
C VAL A 254 -7.01 36.77 15.17
N VAL A 255 -7.46 35.53 14.96
CA VAL A 255 -7.09 34.37 15.79
C VAL A 255 -5.78 33.79 15.37
N LEU A 256 -5.66 33.36 14.10
CA LEU A 256 -4.46 32.64 13.57
C LEU A 256 -3.37 33.61 13.07
N LYS A 257 -3.72 34.87 12.77
CA LYS A 257 -2.84 35.89 12.22
C LYS A 257 -2.04 35.37 11.00
N THR A 258 -2.66 34.51 10.24
CA THR A 258 -2.05 33.84 9.07
C THR A 258 -3.13 33.64 7.99
N PHE A 259 -2.82 34.03 6.77
CA PHE A 259 -3.74 33.92 5.64
C PHE A 259 -3.47 32.66 4.82
N CYS A 260 -4.50 31.85 4.63
CA CYS A 260 -4.49 30.69 3.73
C CYS A 260 -4.96 31.10 2.34
N LYS A 261 -4.12 30.99 1.33
CA LYS A 261 -4.45 31.35 -0.06
C LYS A 261 -5.66 30.57 -0.61
N VAL A 262 -5.75 29.28 -0.31
CA VAL A 262 -6.86 28.42 -0.77
C VAL A 262 -8.18 28.86 -0.11
N CYS A 263 -8.15 29.16 1.19
CA CYS A 263 -9.34 29.63 1.91
C CYS A 263 -9.83 31.00 1.38
N LEU A 264 -8.89 31.90 1.05
CA LEU A 264 -9.23 33.17 0.43
C LEU A 264 -9.81 32.99 -0.98
N PHE A 265 -9.31 32.02 -1.75
CA PHE A 265 -9.85 31.68 -3.06
C PHE A 265 -11.28 31.14 -2.97
N ILE A 266 -11.54 30.25 -2.03
CA ILE A 266 -12.90 29.75 -1.72
C ILE A 266 -13.82 30.91 -1.32
N ALA A 267 -13.37 31.80 -0.42
CA ALA A 267 -14.13 32.97 -0.02
C ALA A 267 -14.48 33.89 -1.21
N SER A 268 -13.52 34.08 -2.12
CA SER A 268 -13.77 34.88 -3.34
C SER A 268 -14.83 34.26 -4.25
N ILE A 269 -14.84 32.94 -4.42
CA ILE A 269 -15.87 32.21 -5.19
C ILE A 269 -17.26 32.45 -4.55
N LEU A 270 -17.38 32.33 -3.22
CA LEU A 270 -18.66 32.57 -2.52
C LEU A 270 -19.17 34.00 -2.70
N ILE A 271 -18.28 34.98 -2.62
CA ILE A 271 -18.63 36.41 -2.88
C ILE A 271 -19.09 36.59 -4.32
N VAL A 272 -18.37 36.02 -5.31
CA VAL A 272 -18.75 36.12 -6.73
C VAL A 272 -20.10 35.44 -6.99
N GLN A 273 -20.37 34.28 -6.38
CA GLN A 273 -21.69 33.64 -6.47
C GLN A 273 -22.82 34.53 -5.93
N PHE A 274 -22.58 35.22 -4.82
CA PHE A 274 -23.54 36.17 -4.28
C PHE A 274 -23.76 37.37 -5.24
N VAL A 275 -22.70 37.93 -5.83
CA VAL A 275 -22.79 39.00 -6.82
C VAL A 275 -23.55 38.56 -8.08
N VAL A 276 -23.26 37.35 -8.58
CA VAL A 276 -24.00 36.76 -9.73
C VAL A 276 -25.49 36.64 -9.42
N PHE A 277 -25.84 36.25 -8.18
CA PHE A 277 -27.23 36.23 -7.75
C PHE A 277 -27.88 37.63 -7.76
N LEU A 278 -27.21 38.64 -7.24
CA LEU A 278 -27.74 40.03 -7.25
C LEU A 278 -27.93 40.60 -8.64
N LEU A 279 -27.06 40.28 -9.58
CA LEU A 279 -27.11 40.78 -10.97
C LEU A 279 -28.11 40.04 -11.84
N ARG A 280 -28.71 38.98 -11.36
CA ARG A 280 -29.65 38.14 -12.12
C ARG A 280 -30.97 38.91 -12.37
N PRO A 281 -31.44 39.05 -13.64
CA PRO A 281 -32.72 39.66 -13.92
C PRO A 281 -33.90 38.78 -13.53
N GLY A 282 -34.92 39.33 -12.87
CA GLY A 282 -36.25 38.75 -12.72
C GLY A 282 -36.34 37.52 -11.78
N VAL A 283 -36.14 37.74 -10.48
CA VAL A 283 -36.45 36.73 -9.46
C VAL A 283 -37.87 36.99 -8.88
N ASN A 284 -38.89 36.47 -9.56
CA ASN A 284 -40.30 36.65 -9.10
C ASN A 284 -41.02 35.32 -8.92
N VAL A 285 -40.36 34.30 -8.36
CA VAL A 285 -41.03 33.02 -8.08
C VAL A 285 -40.96 32.72 -6.58
N TYR A 286 -42.00 33.14 -5.87
CA TYR A 286 -42.20 32.78 -4.46
C TYR A 286 -42.77 31.35 -4.34
N SER A 287 -42.08 30.36 -4.86
CA SER A 287 -42.45 28.97 -4.66
C SER A 287 -41.69 28.40 -3.44
N LEU A 288 -42.40 27.82 -2.50
CA LEU A 288 -41.80 27.17 -1.33
C LEU A 288 -41.12 25.82 -1.70
N TYR A 289 -41.62 25.19 -2.78
CA TYR A 289 -41.14 23.87 -3.23
C TYR A 289 -39.62 23.83 -3.50
N PRO A 290 -38.99 24.72 -4.27
CA PRO A 290 -37.54 24.69 -4.50
C PRO A 290 -36.73 24.83 -3.20
N ILE A 291 -37.23 25.61 -2.24
CA ILE A 291 -36.55 25.83 -0.94
C ILE A 291 -36.59 24.52 -0.11
N LEU A 292 -37.76 23.90 0.00
CA LEU A 292 -37.92 22.64 0.72
C LEU A 292 -37.10 21.51 0.07
N ALA A 293 -37.15 21.40 -1.26
CA ALA A 293 -36.36 20.44 -2.01
C ALA A 293 -34.86 20.65 -1.82
N ALA A 294 -34.40 21.92 -1.79
CA ALA A 294 -32.99 22.24 -1.54
C ALA A 294 -32.57 21.88 -0.10
N VAL A 295 -33.40 22.14 0.90
CA VAL A 295 -33.12 21.74 2.29
C VAL A 295 -32.97 20.23 2.42
N VAL A 296 -33.90 19.45 1.82
CA VAL A 296 -33.81 17.97 1.84
C VAL A 296 -32.54 17.50 1.16
N LEU A 297 -32.18 18.09 0.03
CA LEU A 297 -30.96 17.75 -0.70
C LEU A 297 -29.70 18.07 0.14
N ILE A 298 -29.64 19.24 0.78
CA ILE A 298 -28.50 19.63 1.63
C ILE A 298 -28.35 18.63 2.81
N ILE A 299 -29.46 18.25 3.45
CA ILE A 299 -29.44 17.23 4.51
C ILE A 299 -28.89 15.91 3.98
N GLY A 300 -29.33 15.50 2.78
CA GLY A 300 -28.82 14.28 2.13
C GLY A 300 -27.32 14.34 1.84
N VAL A 301 -26.83 15.46 1.28
CA VAL A 301 -25.40 15.67 1.01
C VAL A 301 -24.61 15.71 2.31
N PHE A 302 -25.11 16.39 3.33
CA PHE A 302 -24.49 16.44 4.68
C PHE A 302 -24.33 15.02 5.25
N ALA A 303 -25.41 14.24 5.25
CA ALA A 303 -25.38 12.86 5.76
C ALA A 303 -24.40 11.98 4.96
N PHE A 304 -24.37 12.15 3.64
CA PHE A 304 -23.45 11.44 2.77
C PHE A 304 -21.98 11.78 3.05
N VAL A 305 -21.64 13.06 3.13
CA VAL A 305 -20.26 13.50 3.41
C VAL A 305 -19.83 13.10 4.83
N TYR A 306 -20.74 13.23 5.82
CA TYR A 306 -20.50 12.77 7.18
C TYR A 306 -20.18 11.27 7.22
N TYR A 307 -21.00 10.45 6.54
CA TYR A 307 -20.79 9.01 6.44
C TYR A 307 -19.46 8.66 5.73
N LEU A 308 -19.13 9.35 4.64
CA LEU A 308 -17.85 9.15 3.95
C LEU A 308 -16.66 9.47 4.87
N LYS A 309 -16.74 10.54 5.66
CA LYS A 309 -15.67 10.91 6.60
C LYS A 309 -15.50 9.86 7.70
N ASP A 310 -16.60 9.42 8.30
CA ASP A 310 -16.59 8.35 9.33
C ASP A 310 -16.01 7.04 8.77
N LEU A 311 -16.40 6.67 7.56
CA LEU A 311 -15.87 5.49 6.88
C LEU A 311 -14.36 5.58 6.63
N ASN A 312 -13.87 6.74 6.17
CA ASN A 312 -12.44 6.94 5.95
C ASN A 312 -11.64 6.91 7.26
N LEU A 313 -12.15 7.54 8.33
CA LEU A 313 -11.49 7.49 9.64
C LEU A 313 -11.39 6.06 10.19
N LYS A 314 -12.46 5.28 10.06
CA LYS A 314 -12.46 3.86 10.43
C LYS A 314 -11.49 3.04 9.57
N TYR A 315 -11.45 3.30 8.28
CA TYR A 315 -10.50 2.65 7.37
C TYR A 315 -9.05 2.93 7.77
N ASP A 316 -8.72 4.18 8.09
CA ASP A 316 -7.38 4.56 8.53
C ASP A 316 -7.00 3.93 9.88
N GLU A 317 -7.96 3.84 10.81
CA GLU A 317 -7.75 3.15 12.08
C GLU A 317 -7.51 1.64 11.86
N LEU A 318 -8.34 1.00 11.05
CA LEU A 318 -8.17 -0.42 10.69
C LEU A 318 -6.82 -0.66 10.02
N LYS A 319 -6.42 0.22 9.09
CA LYS A 319 -5.11 0.14 8.42
C LYS A 319 -3.95 0.27 9.41
N LYS A 320 -4.02 1.22 10.35
CA LYS A 320 -3.00 1.39 11.41
C LYS A 320 -2.92 0.16 12.32
N ASN A 321 -4.06 -0.39 12.71
CA ASN A 321 -4.12 -1.59 13.55
C ASN A 321 -3.62 -2.82 12.79
N HIS A 322 -3.97 -2.96 11.51
CA HIS A 322 -3.45 -4.01 10.65
C HIS A 322 -1.92 -3.95 10.54
N MET A 323 -1.34 -2.75 10.31
CA MET A 323 0.12 -2.59 10.28
C MET A 323 0.78 -2.97 11.61
N LYS A 324 0.20 -2.60 12.76
CA LYS A 324 0.71 -3.02 14.07
C LYS A 324 0.68 -4.55 14.24
N ASN A 325 -0.42 -5.18 13.82
CA ASN A 325 -0.56 -6.64 13.88
C ASN A 325 0.46 -7.33 12.95
N LEU A 326 0.70 -6.79 11.77
CA LEU A 326 1.72 -7.33 10.86
C LEU A 326 3.13 -7.22 11.44
N ARG A 327 3.49 -6.09 12.07
CA ARG A 327 4.78 -5.96 12.76
C ARG A 327 4.97 -7.00 13.85
N PHE A 328 3.92 -7.24 14.63
CA PHE A 328 3.95 -8.29 15.64
C PHE A 328 4.08 -9.68 15.01
N LYS A 329 3.28 -9.97 13.97
CA LYS A 329 3.27 -11.26 13.28
C LYS A 329 4.60 -11.55 12.56
N ARG A 330 5.28 -10.53 12.01
CA ARG A 330 6.56 -10.66 11.31
C ARG A 330 7.80 -10.67 12.23
N ASN A 331 7.63 -10.63 13.54
CA ASN A 331 8.75 -10.68 14.47
C ASN A 331 9.34 -12.08 14.51
N PHE A 332 10.59 -12.23 14.06
CA PHE A 332 11.29 -13.51 13.97
C PHE A 332 11.42 -14.21 15.32
N GLN A 333 11.74 -13.47 16.41
CA GLN A 333 11.90 -14.09 17.73
C GLN A 333 10.60 -14.71 18.25
N LEU A 334 9.45 -14.10 17.93
CA LEU A 334 8.14 -14.66 18.28
C LEU A 334 7.84 -15.90 17.42
N PHE A 335 8.12 -15.82 16.13
CA PHE A 335 7.96 -16.95 15.22
C PHE A 335 8.83 -18.13 15.64
N GLN A 336 10.10 -17.90 15.93
CA GLN A 336 11.04 -18.95 16.34
C GLN A 336 10.60 -19.64 17.63
N ARG A 337 10.18 -18.88 18.63
CA ARG A 337 9.66 -19.47 19.90
C ARG A 337 8.43 -20.33 19.67
N GLU A 338 7.53 -19.90 18.82
CA GLU A 338 6.32 -20.64 18.50
C GLU A 338 6.65 -21.90 17.67
N LEU A 339 7.56 -21.77 16.71
CA LEU A 339 8.07 -22.89 15.91
C LEU A 339 8.68 -23.98 16.82
N GLU A 340 9.56 -23.61 17.74
CA GLU A 340 10.21 -24.53 18.65
C GLU A 340 9.25 -25.14 19.69
N SER A 341 8.11 -24.52 19.98
CA SER A 341 7.11 -25.00 20.91
C SER A 341 6.36 -26.25 20.43
N GLU A 342 6.32 -26.51 19.12
CA GLU A 342 5.61 -27.61 18.48
C GLU A 342 6.33 -28.97 18.69
N GLY A 343 7.53 -29.00 19.26
CA GLY A 343 8.35 -30.19 19.46
C GLY A 343 9.11 -30.63 18.20
N GLU A 344 10.24 -31.29 18.41
CA GLU A 344 11.08 -31.75 17.31
C GLU A 344 10.53 -33.00 16.62
N ILE A 345 10.62 -33.02 15.32
CA ILE A 345 10.26 -34.13 14.43
C ILE A 345 11.56 -34.68 13.83
N HIS A 346 11.88 -35.94 14.15
CA HIS A 346 13.06 -36.61 13.60
C HIS A 346 12.62 -37.73 12.67
N PHE A 347 12.80 -37.54 11.38
CA PHE A 347 12.58 -38.59 10.40
C PHE A 347 13.79 -39.51 10.32
N GLU A 348 13.56 -40.82 10.35
CA GLU A 348 14.63 -41.84 10.39
C GLU A 348 15.46 -41.85 9.10
N LYS A 349 14.82 -41.55 7.95
CA LYS A 349 15.47 -41.57 6.61
C LYS A 349 14.97 -40.40 5.74
N PRO A 350 15.47 -39.17 5.95
CA PRO A 350 14.98 -38.01 5.25
C PRO A 350 15.24 -38.00 3.72
N GLU A 351 16.30 -38.66 3.24
CA GLU A 351 16.82 -38.50 1.89
C GLU A 351 16.40 -39.57 0.87
N GLU A 352 15.68 -40.62 1.30
CA GLU A 352 15.46 -41.80 0.48
C GLU A 352 14.41 -41.72 -0.62
N LEU A 353 13.46 -40.73 -0.60
CA LEU A 353 12.40 -40.67 -1.58
C LEU A 353 12.46 -39.39 -2.42
N PHE A 354 11.85 -38.32 -1.98
CA PHE A 354 11.87 -37.06 -2.72
C PHE A 354 12.58 -35.98 -1.90
N PHE A 355 13.85 -35.80 -2.18
CA PHE A 355 14.67 -34.77 -1.57
C PHE A 355 15.27 -33.85 -2.64
N VAL A 356 15.10 -32.55 -2.52
CA VAL A 356 15.56 -31.53 -3.47
C VAL A 356 16.45 -30.53 -2.74
N GLY A 357 17.59 -30.22 -3.31
CA GLY A 357 18.57 -29.30 -2.70
C GLY A 357 19.79 -30.03 -2.12
N LYS A 358 20.54 -29.34 -1.25
CA LYS A 358 21.78 -29.86 -0.62
C LYS A 358 21.46 -30.43 0.76
N SER A 359 21.98 -31.60 1.09
CA SER A 359 21.74 -32.28 2.38
C SER A 359 22.21 -31.46 3.60
N ASN A 360 23.20 -30.58 3.42
CA ASN A 360 23.77 -29.77 4.49
C ASN A 360 23.28 -28.30 4.44
N SER A 361 22.12 -28.05 3.83
CA SER A 361 21.55 -26.72 3.79
C SER A 361 21.20 -26.21 5.18
N LYS A 362 21.39 -24.92 5.42
CA LYS A 362 21.03 -24.26 6.68
C LYS A 362 19.52 -24.28 6.91
N LEU A 363 18.74 -24.04 5.87
CA LEU A 363 17.29 -24.18 5.91
C LEU A 363 16.86 -25.53 5.36
N GLN A 364 16.35 -26.38 6.23
CA GLN A 364 15.80 -27.67 5.86
C GLN A 364 14.29 -27.67 6.05
N MET A 365 13.57 -27.90 4.97
CA MET A 365 12.12 -27.97 5.03
C MET A 365 11.62 -29.36 4.67
N ALA A 366 10.45 -29.73 5.20
CA ALA A 366 9.68 -30.84 4.65
C ALA A 366 8.23 -30.41 4.42
N ILE A 367 7.62 -30.94 3.36
CA ILE A 367 6.19 -30.78 3.10
C ILE A 367 5.51 -32.14 3.11
N ILE A 368 4.54 -32.31 4.02
CA ILE A 368 3.64 -33.45 3.99
C ILE A 368 2.53 -33.12 3.00
N SER A 369 2.42 -33.91 1.94
CA SER A 369 1.59 -33.58 0.80
C SER A 369 0.77 -34.78 0.31
N ASN A 370 -0.18 -34.50 -0.58
CA ASN A 370 -0.88 -35.52 -1.33
C ASN A 370 -1.20 -34.95 -2.74
N PRO A 371 -0.82 -35.63 -3.83
CA PRO A 371 -1.11 -35.17 -5.18
C PRO A 371 -2.59 -34.91 -5.48
N TYR A 372 -3.49 -35.59 -4.78
CA TYR A 372 -4.94 -35.42 -4.94
C TYR A 372 -5.53 -34.31 -4.04
N CYS A 373 -4.73 -33.75 -3.12
CA CYS A 373 -5.18 -32.66 -2.26
C CYS A 373 -5.23 -31.31 -3.00
N GLY A 374 -6.41 -30.65 -2.98
CA GLY A 374 -6.61 -29.33 -3.60
C GLY A 374 -5.74 -28.22 -3.00
N PHE A 375 -5.53 -28.29 -1.70
CA PHE A 375 -4.78 -27.27 -0.97
C PHE A 375 -3.26 -27.42 -1.07
N CYS A 376 -2.79 -28.57 -1.54
CA CYS A 376 -1.35 -28.82 -1.63
C CYS A 376 -0.67 -28.03 -2.75
N LYS A 377 -1.40 -27.63 -3.80
CA LYS A 377 -0.88 -26.79 -4.89
C LYS A 377 -0.17 -25.55 -4.34
N GLY A 378 -0.86 -24.75 -3.53
CA GLY A 378 -0.28 -23.51 -2.96
C GLY A 378 0.95 -23.78 -2.10
N GLY A 379 0.98 -24.91 -1.36
CA GLY A 379 2.16 -25.31 -0.61
C GLY A 379 3.37 -25.59 -1.51
N HIS A 380 3.17 -26.30 -2.62
CA HIS A 380 4.25 -26.57 -3.58
C HIS A 380 4.72 -25.32 -4.31
N GLU A 381 3.82 -24.38 -4.63
CA GLU A 381 4.19 -23.08 -5.21
C GLU A 381 5.09 -22.25 -4.28
N ILE A 382 4.81 -22.27 -2.96
CA ILE A 382 5.68 -21.61 -1.96
C ILE A 382 7.05 -22.26 -1.94
N ILE A 383 7.12 -23.59 -1.88
CA ILE A 383 8.38 -24.36 -1.89
C ILE A 383 9.19 -24.06 -3.16
N GLU A 384 8.56 -24.05 -4.33
CA GLU A 384 9.21 -23.76 -5.59
C GLU A 384 9.80 -22.34 -5.61
N LYS A 385 9.07 -21.34 -5.15
CA LYS A 385 9.55 -19.95 -5.01
C LYS A 385 10.76 -19.86 -4.08
N LEU A 386 10.72 -20.55 -2.95
CA LEU A 386 11.83 -20.57 -2.00
C LEU A 386 13.07 -21.23 -2.59
N LEU A 387 12.95 -22.40 -3.22
CA LEU A 387 14.05 -23.11 -3.87
C LEU A 387 14.68 -22.31 -5.03
N ASN A 388 13.88 -21.48 -5.73
CA ASN A 388 14.37 -20.60 -6.79
C ASN A 388 15.07 -19.33 -6.25
N LYS A 389 14.77 -18.91 -5.03
CA LYS A 389 15.34 -17.71 -4.42
C LYS A 389 16.59 -18.01 -3.60
N TYR A 390 16.61 -19.15 -2.89
CA TYR A 390 17.65 -19.47 -1.90
C TYR A 390 18.43 -20.74 -2.31
N GLU A 391 19.75 -20.60 -2.43
CA GLU A 391 20.65 -21.73 -2.79
C GLU A 391 20.98 -22.63 -1.59
N ASP A 392 20.91 -22.08 -0.36
CA ASP A 392 21.21 -22.81 0.88
C ASP A 392 19.96 -23.37 1.56
N MET A 393 19.10 -23.94 0.74
CA MET A 393 17.84 -24.55 1.14
C MET A 393 17.71 -25.97 0.60
N SER A 394 17.05 -26.82 1.37
CA SER A 394 16.62 -28.16 0.93
C SER A 394 15.18 -28.45 1.35
N VAL A 395 14.54 -29.30 0.57
CA VAL A 395 13.15 -29.70 0.81
C VAL A 395 12.98 -31.18 0.63
N GLN A 396 12.39 -31.82 1.64
CA GLN A 396 11.87 -33.18 1.55
C GLN A 396 10.37 -33.14 1.26
N ILE A 397 9.94 -33.76 0.16
CA ILE A 397 8.53 -33.90 -0.19
C ILE A 397 8.06 -35.28 0.28
N ARG A 398 7.14 -35.32 1.23
CA ARG A 398 6.61 -36.54 1.85
C ARG A 398 5.15 -36.71 1.47
N PHE A 399 4.87 -37.67 0.58
CA PHE A 399 3.50 -37.97 0.20
C PHE A 399 2.83 -38.92 1.21
N ASN A 400 1.65 -38.54 1.71
CA ASN A 400 0.80 -39.47 2.48
C ASN A 400 0.14 -40.45 1.52
N TYR A 401 0.59 -41.69 1.57
CA TYR A 401 0.16 -42.80 0.74
C TYR A 401 -0.34 -43.97 1.60
N ARG A 402 -1.47 -44.53 1.19
CA ARG A 402 -1.99 -45.76 1.78
C ARG A 402 -2.49 -46.68 0.69
N ASP A 403 -1.92 -47.87 0.57
CA ASP A 403 -2.19 -48.78 -0.53
C ASP A 403 -3.69 -49.13 -0.65
N PHE A 404 -4.36 -49.39 0.48
CA PHE A 404 -5.79 -49.73 0.51
C PHE A 404 -6.74 -48.59 0.06
N ARG A 405 -6.26 -47.37 -0.08
CA ARG A 405 -7.03 -46.20 -0.53
C ARG A 405 -6.63 -45.73 -1.93
N ALA A 406 -5.56 -46.32 -2.49
CA ALA A 406 -5.00 -45.87 -3.77
C ALA A 406 -5.54 -46.71 -4.92
N ASP A 407 -6.08 -46.07 -5.93
CA ASP A 407 -6.39 -46.66 -7.23
C ASP A 407 -5.13 -46.81 -8.10
N ASP A 408 -5.24 -47.57 -9.19
CA ASP A 408 -4.10 -47.78 -10.09
C ASP A 408 -3.56 -46.50 -10.72
N ASN A 409 -4.43 -45.52 -11.01
CA ASN A 409 -4.01 -44.24 -11.56
C ASN A 409 -3.15 -43.44 -10.57
N TYR A 410 -3.52 -43.46 -9.28
CA TYR A 410 -2.70 -42.83 -8.23
C TYR A 410 -1.36 -43.53 -8.02
N LYS A 411 -1.36 -44.86 -8.03
CA LYS A 411 -0.13 -45.69 -7.95
C LYS A 411 0.81 -45.41 -9.13
N LYS A 412 0.28 -45.37 -10.36
CA LYS A 412 1.03 -45.00 -11.55
C LYS A 412 1.58 -43.58 -11.49
N LEU A 413 0.75 -42.60 -11.07
CA LEU A 413 1.20 -41.22 -10.93
C LEU A 413 2.40 -41.09 -10.01
N LEU A 414 2.31 -41.68 -8.80
CA LEU A 414 3.42 -41.66 -7.85
C LEU A 414 4.66 -42.38 -8.38
N SER A 415 4.47 -43.54 -9.01
CA SER A 415 5.56 -44.28 -9.63
C SER A 415 6.24 -43.49 -10.76
N LYS A 416 5.46 -42.74 -11.57
CA LYS A 416 6.01 -41.89 -12.64
C LYS A 416 6.76 -40.70 -12.08
N LEU A 417 6.23 -40.03 -11.08
CA LEU A 417 6.92 -38.93 -10.40
C LEU A 417 8.26 -39.41 -9.80
N TYR A 418 8.29 -40.63 -9.25
CA TYR A 418 9.53 -41.20 -8.72
C TYR A 418 10.52 -41.54 -9.83
N GLU A 419 10.07 -42.11 -10.95
CA GLU A 419 10.92 -42.39 -12.12
C GLU A 419 11.57 -41.09 -12.64
N ILE A 420 10.81 -39.98 -12.72
CA ILE A 420 11.33 -38.69 -13.16
C ILE A 420 12.33 -38.14 -12.13
N TYR A 421 12.02 -38.22 -10.85
CA TYR A 421 12.91 -37.79 -9.76
C TYR A 421 14.26 -38.49 -9.78
N GLN A 422 14.28 -39.79 -10.02
CA GLN A 422 15.51 -40.60 -10.13
C GLN A 422 16.41 -40.14 -11.30
N LYS A 423 15.82 -39.53 -12.32
CA LYS A 423 16.56 -39.04 -13.48
C LYS A 423 17.02 -37.59 -13.33
N ASP A 424 16.10 -36.70 -12.90
CA ASP A 424 16.35 -35.28 -12.76
C ASP A 424 15.39 -34.64 -11.73
N GLN A 425 15.96 -34.07 -10.67
CA GLN A 425 15.21 -33.39 -9.63
C GLN A 425 14.48 -32.12 -10.13
N LYS A 426 15.07 -31.40 -11.10
CA LYS A 426 14.43 -30.20 -11.66
C LYS A 426 13.23 -30.57 -12.53
N GLU A 427 13.36 -31.63 -13.33
CA GLU A 427 12.26 -32.13 -14.14
C GLU A 427 11.14 -32.71 -13.27
N PHE A 428 11.48 -33.35 -12.15
CA PHE A 428 10.50 -33.78 -11.16
C PHE A 428 9.66 -32.62 -10.61
N LEU A 429 10.29 -31.50 -10.25
CA LEU A 429 9.54 -30.33 -9.76
C LEU A 429 8.59 -29.78 -10.83
N LYS A 430 9.01 -29.73 -12.10
CA LYS A 430 8.15 -29.33 -13.22
C LYS A 430 6.99 -30.31 -13.43
N ALA A 431 7.24 -31.62 -13.37
CA ALA A 431 6.21 -32.63 -13.51
C ALA A 431 5.19 -32.56 -12.35
N LEU A 432 5.65 -32.32 -11.14
CA LEU A 432 4.82 -32.11 -9.97
C LEU A 432 3.98 -30.85 -10.08
N HIS A 433 4.57 -29.73 -10.51
CA HIS A 433 3.87 -28.49 -10.80
C HIS A 433 2.79 -28.71 -11.87
N PHE A 434 3.14 -29.33 -12.98
CA PHE A 434 2.23 -29.67 -14.07
C PHE A 434 1.03 -30.50 -13.55
N TRP A 435 1.28 -31.48 -12.70
CA TRP A 435 0.22 -32.28 -12.11
C TRP A 435 -0.73 -31.42 -11.27
N PHE A 436 -0.21 -30.58 -10.39
CA PHE A 436 -1.06 -29.70 -9.56
C PHE A 436 -1.83 -28.66 -10.37
N GLU A 437 -1.32 -28.24 -11.54
CA GLU A 437 -2.01 -27.33 -12.46
C GLU A 437 -3.14 -28.01 -13.22
N LYS A 438 -2.91 -29.18 -13.77
CA LYS A 438 -3.82 -29.84 -14.73
C LYS A 438 -4.73 -30.89 -14.07
N ARG A 439 -4.19 -31.67 -13.12
CA ARG A 439 -4.90 -32.77 -12.44
C ARG A 439 -5.61 -33.74 -13.37
N ASP A 440 -5.00 -33.99 -14.53
CA ASP A 440 -5.50 -34.85 -15.57
C ASP A 440 -4.49 -35.97 -15.85
N HIS A 441 -4.86 -37.20 -15.55
CA HIS A 441 -4.03 -38.37 -15.74
C HIS A 441 -3.67 -38.60 -17.20
N ALA A 442 -4.66 -38.50 -18.10
CA ALA A 442 -4.44 -38.75 -19.51
C ALA A 442 -3.44 -37.73 -20.08
N LEU A 443 -3.61 -36.45 -19.72
CA LEU A 443 -2.72 -35.38 -20.13
C LEU A 443 -1.33 -35.55 -19.50
N PHE A 444 -1.24 -35.95 -18.23
CA PHE A 444 0.04 -36.16 -17.55
C PHE A 444 0.84 -37.27 -18.21
N PHE A 445 0.22 -38.47 -18.44
CA PHE A 445 0.91 -39.60 -19.05
C PHE A 445 1.19 -39.37 -20.53
N SER A 446 0.38 -38.63 -21.27
CA SER A 446 0.72 -38.25 -22.66
C SER A 446 1.96 -37.35 -22.73
N THR A 447 2.20 -36.52 -21.70
CA THR A 447 3.32 -35.57 -21.61
C THR A 447 4.60 -36.27 -21.10
N TYR A 448 4.49 -37.04 -20.03
CA TYR A 448 5.66 -37.64 -19.35
C TYR A 448 5.86 -39.13 -19.62
N GLY A 449 4.93 -39.74 -20.37
CA GLY A 449 4.98 -41.17 -20.73
C GLY A 449 4.35 -42.08 -19.66
N GLU A 450 3.98 -43.28 -20.12
CA GLU A 450 3.45 -44.35 -19.26
C GLU A 450 4.53 -44.92 -18.33
N VAL A 451 4.13 -45.64 -17.29
CA VAL A 451 5.00 -46.29 -16.32
C VAL A 451 4.35 -47.54 -15.75
N GLU A 452 5.13 -48.51 -15.38
CA GLU A 452 4.70 -49.64 -14.57
C GLU A 452 4.66 -49.22 -13.07
N ILE A 453 3.76 -49.84 -12.33
CA ILE A 453 3.63 -49.59 -10.88
C ILE A 453 4.86 -50.09 -10.16
N ASN A 454 5.58 -49.22 -9.49
CA ASN A 454 6.77 -49.53 -8.73
C ASN A 454 6.38 -49.93 -7.28
N GLN A 455 6.11 -51.23 -7.05
CA GLN A 455 5.69 -51.73 -5.75
C GLN A 455 6.72 -51.49 -4.64
N PRO A 456 8.03 -51.69 -4.81
CA PRO A 456 9.03 -51.39 -3.77
C PRO A 456 9.01 -49.94 -3.32
N PHE A 457 8.86 -49.02 -4.27
CA PHE A 457 8.75 -47.57 -3.98
C PHE A 457 7.44 -47.24 -3.22
N LEU A 458 6.30 -47.78 -3.66
CA LEU A 458 5.02 -47.60 -2.97
C LEU A 458 5.02 -48.11 -1.54
N HIS A 459 5.69 -49.24 -1.30
CA HIS A 459 5.89 -49.79 0.06
C HIS A 459 6.75 -48.84 0.92
N ALA A 460 7.81 -48.26 0.35
CA ALA A 460 8.61 -47.26 1.06
C ALA A 460 7.79 -45.98 1.38
N LEU A 461 6.90 -45.53 0.47
CA LEU A 461 5.96 -44.43 0.75
C LEU A 461 4.99 -44.78 1.89
N GLU A 462 4.52 -46.02 1.96
CA GLU A 462 3.62 -46.43 3.04
C GLU A 462 4.34 -46.42 4.40
N ILE A 463 5.59 -46.91 4.47
CA ILE A 463 6.43 -46.79 5.66
C ILE A 463 6.62 -45.31 6.05
N GLN A 464 6.92 -44.45 5.09
CA GLN A 464 7.05 -43.01 5.33
C GLN A 464 5.73 -42.39 5.86
N THR A 465 4.57 -42.86 5.38
CA THR A 465 3.26 -42.43 5.86
C THR A 465 3.02 -42.89 7.31
N ILE A 466 3.41 -44.11 7.66
CA ILE A 466 3.34 -44.61 9.04
C ILE A 466 4.23 -43.77 9.97
N GLU A 467 5.39 -43.36 9.50
CA GLU A 467 6.26 -42.45 10.23
C GLU A 467 5.62 -41.05 10.42
N ASN A 468 4.99 -40.52 9.38
CA ASN A 468 4.23 -39.25 9.47
C ASN A 468 3.12 -39.34 10.54
N ASP A 469 2.42 -40.49 10.63
CA ASP A 469 1.35 -40.71 11.60
C ASP A 469 1.87 -40.71 13.06
N LYS A 470 3.10 -41.19 13.32
CA LYS A 470 3.71 -41.13 14.66
C LYS A 470 3.78 -39.70 15.21
N TYR A 471 3.95 -38.73 14.31
CA TYR A 471 3.99 -37.29 14.64
C TYR A 471 2.65 -36.57 14.38
N SER A 472 1.56 -37.29 14.18
CA SER A 472 0.23 -36.75 13.88
C SER A 472 0.17 -35.89 12.59
N LEU A 473 1.05 -36.19 11.62
CA LEU A 473 1.12 -35.48 10.34
C LEU A 473 0.19 -36.11 9.28
N ASN A 474 -1.08 -36.26 9.61
CA ASN A 474 -2.05 -37.04 8.84
C ASN A 474 -2.97 -36.21 7.93
N PHE A 475 -2.86 -34.90 7.90
CA PHE A 475 -3.53 -34.00 6.95
C PHE A 475 -2.51 -33.30 6.04
N THR A 476 -2.98 -32.69 4.99
CA THR A 476 -2.11 -32.08 3.96
C THR A 476 -2.65 -30.74 3.49
N PRO A 477 -1.79 -29.75 3.20
CA PRO A 477 -0.35 -29.77 3.36
C PRO A 477 0.08 -29.33 4.77
N ILE A 478 1.17 -29.96 5.31
CA ILE A 478 1.85 -29.51 6.53
C ILE A 478 3.28 -29.14 6.14
N PHE A 479 3.77 -28.01 6.65
CA PHE A 479 5.19 -27.65 6.56
C PHE A 479 5.92 -28.02 7.83
N ILE A 480 7.15 -28.45 7.68
CA ILE A 480 8.12 -28.66 8.75
C ILE A 480 9.34 -27.83 8.39
N VAL A 481 9.84 -27.05 9.33
CA VAL A 481 10.97 -26.13 9.16
C VAL A 481 12.01 -26.46 10.23
N ASN A 482 13.23 -26.80 9.81
CA ASN A 482 14.33 -27.13 10.70
C ASN A 482 13.93 -28.11 11.82
N LYS A 483 13.19 -29.19 11.46
CA LYS A 483 12.65 -30.26 12.33
C LYS A 483 11.40 -29.88 13.14
N PHE A 484 10.91 -28.65 13.09
CA PHE A 484 9.73 -28.24 13.82
C PHE A 484 8.53 -28.11 12.88
N LYS A 485 7.35 -28.47 13.35
CA LYS A 485 6.13 -28.27 12.60
C LYS A 485 5.82 -26.79 12.51
N TYR A 486 5.49 -26.33 11.30
CA TYR A 486 5.14 -24.91 11.06
C TYR A 486 3.91 -24.52 11.87
N PRO A 487 3.97 -23.42 12.67
CA PRO A 487 2.90 -23.06 13.59
C PRO A 487 1.61 -22.65 12.87
N ASN A 488 0.47 -23.14 13.35
CA ASN A 488 -0.83 -22.90 12.73
C ASN A 488 -1.33 -21.44 12.78
N MET A 489 -0.74 -20.61 13.65
CA MET A 489 -1.11 -19.18 13.75
C MET A 489 -0.52 -18.32 12.62
N TYR A 490 0.42 -18.85 11.85
CA TYR A 490 1.02 -18.20 10.70
C TYR A 490 0.45 -18.77 9.39
N ASP A 491 0.21 -17.90 8.41
CA ASP A 491 -0.09 -18.34 7.05
C ASP A 491 1.19 -18.94 6.44
N ARG A 492 1.06 -19.94 5.57
CA ARG A 492 2.24 -20.60 4.97
C ARG A 492 3.12 -19.63 4.18
N GLU A 493 2.53 -18.59 3.61
CA GLU A 493 3.25 -17.54 2.89
C GLU A 493 4.07 -16.63 3.81
N ASP A 494 3.77 -16.57 5.11
CA ASP A 494 4.56 -15.79 6.06
C ASP A 494 6.00 -16.30 6.20
N ILE A 495 6.28 -17.54 5.77
CA ILE A 495 7.64 -18.12 5.77
C ILE A 495 8.65 -17.23 5.01
N PHE A 496 8.20 -16.52 3.97
CA PHE A 496 9.05 -15.60 3.22
C PHE A 496 9.62 -14.47 4.07
N TYR A 497 8.96 -14.09 5.16
CA TYR A 497 9.45 -13.05 6.09
C TYR A 497 10.52 -13.56 7.05
N PHE A 498 10.68 -14.86 7.19
CA PHE A 498 11.56 -15.49 8.16
C PHE A 498 12.70 -16.28 7.53
N THR A 499 12.68 -16.43 6.20
CA THR A 499 13.61 -17.32 5.50
C THR A 499 15.05 -16.84 5.64
N ASP A 500 15.30 -15.53 5.52
CA ASP A 500 16.64 -14.96 5.64
C ASP A 500 17.18 -15.17 7.06
N ASP A 501 16.39 -14.86 8.10
CA ASP A 501 16.75 -15.11 9.50
C ASP A 501 16.98 -16.60 9.81
N LEU A 502 16.19 -17.51 9.21
CA LEU A 502 16.35 -18.96 9.37
C LEU A 502 17.61 -19.51 8.71
N ILE A 503 18.14 -18.83 7.70
CA ILE A 503 19.38 -19.19 7.01
C ILE A 503 20.59 -18.60 7.74
N ASP A 504 20.47 -17.38 8.25
CA ASP A 504 21.57 -16.68 8.93
C ASP A 504 21.78 -17.17 10.37
N GLY A 505 20.72 -17.67 11.01
CA GLY A 505 20.68 -18.44 12.24
C GLY A 505 20.92 -18.24 13.44
#